data_5d1f273df58a1e19f69526b6a3b1e85e
#
_entry.id   5d1f273df58a1e19f69526b6a3b1e85e
#
_cell.length_a   1.000
_cell.length_b   1.000
_cell.length_c   1.000
_cell.angle_alpha   90.00
_cell.angle_beta   90.00
_cell.angle_gamma   90.00
#
_symmetry.space_group_name_H-M   'P 1'
#
loop_
_entity.id
_entity.type
_entity.pdbx_description
1 polymer ?
#
loop_
_entity_poly.entity_id
_entity_poly.type
_entity_poly.pdbx_seq_one_letter_code
_entity_poly.pdbx_strand_id
1 'polypeptide(L)'
;MAIARVTVLDFADEESKKRNLQLYEQRWKEVFPNMHMNMIISTGPTSFLSISVYENDLEAEANMEARTKLHEDFTNIKDDFFYKGDIQMFFQSDKFQTLKLKNLE
;
A
#
# COMPACT_ATOMS: atom_id res chain seq x y z
N MET A 1 18.29 4.22 -6.95
CA MET A 1 17.84 4.74 -5.64
C MET A 1 16.47 4.19 -5.32
N ALA A 2 16.28 3.75 -4.09
CA ALA A 2 14.99 3.18 -3.68
C ALA A 2 13.87 4.22 -3.72
N ILE A 3 12.69 3.75 -4.11
CA ILE A 3 11.50 4.56 -4.33
C ILE A 3 10.42 4.12 -3.35
N ALA A 4 9.71 5.08 -2.78
CA ALA A 4 8.48 4.81 -2.04
C ALA A 4 7.29 5.38 -2.79
N ARG A 5 6.19 4.63 -2.81
CA ARG A 5 4.88 5.11 -3.24
C ARG A 5 3.96 5.14 -2.04
N VAL A 6 3.35 6.28 -1.78
CA VAL A 6 2.37 6.45 -0.72
C VAL A 6 1.01 6.65 -1.37
N THR A 7 0.08 5.74 -1.12
CA THR A 7 -1.28 5.80 -1.69
C THR A 7 -2.28 6.04 -0.57
N VAL A 8 -3.18 7.00 -0.78
CA VAL A 8 -4.26 7.30 0.16
C VAL A 8 -5.57 6.91 -0.50
N LEU A 9 -6.38 6.12 0.21
CA LEU A 9 -7.69 5.69 -0.26
C LEU A 9 -8.73 6.05 0.79
N ASP A 10 -9.78 6.76 0.34
CA ASP A 10 -10.94 7.08 1.16
C ASP A 10 -12.18 6.46 0.50
N PHE A 11 -12.99 5.77 1.29
CA PHE A 11 -14.16 5.06 0.81
C PHE A 11 -15.43 5.71 1.35
N ALA A 12 -16.56 5.36 0.74
CA ALA A 12 -17.85 5.94 1.10
C ALA A 12 -18.29 5.59 2.52
N ASP A 13 -17.89 4.41 3.03
CA ASP A 13 -18.29 3.93 4.36
C ASP A 13 -17.28 2.95 4.93
N GLU A 14 -17.46 2.58 6.20
CA GLU A 14 -16.57 1.68 6.92
C GLU A 14 -16.56 0.26 6.34
N GLU A 15 -17.70 -0.21 5.90
CA GLU A 15 -17.80 -1.55 5.34
C GLU A 15 -17.03 -1.68 4.04
N SER A 16 -17.11 -0.67 3.18
CA SER A 16 -16.34 -0.61 1.95
C SER A 16 -14.84 -0.61 2.23
N LYS A 17 -14.39 0.17 3.20
CA LYS A 17 -12.99 0.16 3.64
C LYS A 17 -12.56 -1.24 4.03
N LYS A 18 -13.32 -1.90 4.89
CA LYS A 18 -13.02 -3.24 5.38
C LYS A 18 -12.94 -4.25 4.24
N ARG A 19 -13.92 -4.24 3.36
CA ARG A 19 -13.98 -5.16 2.21
C ARG A 19 -12.80 -4.96 1.27
N ASN A 20 -12.48 -3.71 0.96
CA ASN A 20 -11.38 -3.40 0.05
C ASN A 20 -10.02 -3.72 0.65
N LEU A 21 -9.85 -3.54 1.97
CA LEU A 21 -8.64 -3.96 2.66
C LEU A 21 -8.47 -5.48 2.61
N GLN A 22 -9.55 -6.23 2.81
CA GLN A 22 -9.52 -7.69 2.68
C GLN A 22 -9.13 -8.13 1.26
N LEU A 23 -9.65 -7.45 0.26
CA LEU A 23 -9.29 -7.72 -1.13
C LEU A 23 -7.80 -7.47 -1.37
N TYR A 24 -7.27 -6.38 -0.84
CA TYR A 24 -5.85 -6.07 -0.92
C TYR A 24 -5.01 -7.17 -0.25
N GLU A 25 -5.37 -7.60 0.95
CA GLU A 25 -4.67 -8.64 1.68
C GLU A 25 -4.64 -9.98 0.92
N GLN A 26 -5.66 -10.25 0.11
CA GLN A 26 -5.73 -11.48 -0.68
C GLN A 26 -4.90 -11.42 -1.95
N ARG A 27 -4.68 -10.23 -2.52
CA ARG A 27 -4.13 -10.09 -3.87
C ARG A 27 -2.77 -9.40 -3.95
N TRP A 28 -2.26 -8.85 -2.85
CA TRP A 28 -1.06 -8.02 -2.91
C TRP A 28 0.17 -8.74 -3.48
N LYS A 29 0.34 -10.03 -3.20
CA LYS A 29 1.47 -10.80 -3.72
C LYS A 29 1.45 -10.93 -5.25
N GLU A 30 0.27 -11.11 -5.81
CA GLU A 30 0.11 -11.22 -7.25
C GLU A 30 0.30 -9.88 -7.95
N VAL A 31 -0.20 -8.82 -7.31
CA VAL A 31 -0.22 -7.48 -7.90
C VAL A 31 1.13 -6.79 -7.76
N PHE A 32 1.83 -7.03 -6.65
CA PHE A 32 3.08 -6.35 -6.34
C PHE A 32 4.21 -7.33 -5.98
N PRO A 33 4.59 -8.23 -6.92
CA PRO A 33 5.57 -9.28 -6.61
C PRO A 33 6.98 -8.75 -6.32
N ASN A 34 7.32 -7.55 -6.79
CA ASN A 34 8.63 -6.95 -6.63
C ASN A 34 8.70 -5.87 -5.53
N MET A 35 7.68 -5.81 -4.69
CA MET A 35 7.65 -4.90 -3.55
C MET A 35 8.63 -5.37 -2.47
N HIS A 36 9.49 -4.48 -2.00
CA HIS A 36 10.43 -4.79 -0.92
C HIS A 36 9.79 -4.64 0.46
N MET A 37 8.83 -3.74 0.60
CA MET A 37 8.11 -3.51 1.84
C MET A 37 6.75 -2.93 1.53
N ASN A 38 5.77 -3.29 2.34
CA ASN A 38 4.44 -2.67 2.30
C ASN A 38 3.92 -2.49 3.71
N MET A 39 3.30 -1.36 3.95
CA MET A 39 2.68 -1.04 5.23
C MET A 39 1.34 -0.39 4.95
N ILE A 40 0.30 -0.89 5.62
CA ILE A 40 -1.04 -0.30 5.57
C ILE A 40 -1.32 0.35 6.91
N ILE A 41 -1.73 1.60 6.87
CA ILE A 41 -2.05 2.40 8.05
C ILE A 41 -3.52 2.81 7.98
N SER A 42 -4.29 2.50 9.02
CA SER A 42 -5.67 2.99 9.13
C SER A 42 -5.64 4.46 9.50
N THR A 43 -6.18 5.31 8.63
CA THR A 43 -6.17 6.76 8.83
C THR A 43 -7.51 7.32 9.27
N GLY A 44 -8.51 6.48 9.39
CA GLY A 44 -9.84 6.85 9.84
C GLY A 44 -10.83 5.74 9.59
N PRO A 45 -12.11 5.94 9.95
CA PRO A 45 -13.13 4.88 9.81
C PRO A 45 -13.33 4.43 8.36
N THR A 46 -13.08 5.32 7.39
CA THR A 46 -13.37 5.07 5.98
C THR A 46 -12.13 5.09 5.10
N SER A 47 -10.92 5.24 5.68
CA SER A 47 -9.71 5.46 4.90
C SER A 47 -8.53 4.63 5.37
N PHE A 48 -7.61 4.36 4.47
CA PHE A 48 -6.28 3.84 4.81
C PHE A 48 -5.21 4.40 3.88
N LEU A 49 -3.98 4.27 4.32
CA LEU A 49 -2.81 4.71 3.60
C LEU A 49 -1.89 3.51 3.41
N SER A 50 -1.37 3.36 2.20
CA SER A 50 -0.42 2.30 1.87
C SER A 50 0.93 2.91 1.55
N ILE A 51 1.99 2.34 2.14
CA ILE A 51 3.38 2.69 1.81
C ILE A 51 4.01 1.47 1.18
N SER A 52 4.48 1.61 -0.06
CA SER A 52 5.16 0.55 -0.79
C SER A 52 6.57 0.98 -1.15
N VAL A 53 7.54 0.10 -0.98
CA VAL A 53 8.94 0.38 -1.29
C VAL A 53 9.42 -0.53 -2.40
N TYR A 54 10.09 0.05 -3.40
CA TYR A 54 10.66 -0.64 -4.54
C TYR A 54 12.15 -0.31 -4.66
N GLU A 55 12.89 -1.17 -5.34
CA GLU A 55 14.33 -0.98 -5.51
C GLU A 55 14.67 0.29 -6.30
N ASN A 56 13.86 0.61 -7.32
CA ASN A 56 14.05 1.77 -8.18
C ASN A 56 12.75 2.15 -8.87
N ASP A 57 12.79 3.25 -9.64
CA ASP A 57 11.61 3.75 -10.34
C ASP A 57 11.07 2.77 -11.39
N LEU A 58 11.97 2.07 -12.08
CA LEU A 58 11.56 1.08 -13.07
C LEU A 58 10.70 -0.01 -12.45
N GLU A 59 11.12 -0.53 -11.29
CA GLU A 59 10.38 -1.56 -10.58
C GLU A 59 9.03 -1.03 -10.05
N ALA A 60 9.00 0.21 -9.57
CA ALA A 60 7.76 0.83 -9.13
C ALA A 60 6.76 0.99 -10.28
N GLU A 61 7.23 1.42 -11.45
CA GLU A 61 6.36 1.61 -12.62
C GLU A 61 5.90 0.29 -13.24
N ALA A 62 6.68 -0.78 -13.11
CA ALA A 62 6.32 -2.08 -13.65
C ALA A 62 5.00 -2.62 -13.07
N ASN A 63 4.60 -2.17 -11.89
CA ASN A 63 3.38 -2.63 -11.23
C ASN A 63 2.16 -1.73 -11.47
N MET A 64 2.31 -0.64 -12.21
CA MET A 64 1.22 0.34 -12.34
C MET A 64 -0.03 -0.24 -13.02
N GLU A 65 0.13 -1.08 -14.02
CA GLU A 65 -1.01 -1.70 -14.70
C GLU A 65 -1.78 -2.61 -13.75
N ALA A 66 -1.07 -3.47 -13.01
CA ALA A 66 -1.69 -4.37 -12.05
C ALA A 66 -2.33 -3.61 -10.90
N ARG A 67 -1.69 -2.52 -10.44
CA ARG A 67 -2.24 -1.63 -9.41
C ARG A 67 -3.56 -1.01 -9.87
N THR A 68 -3.60 -0.52 -11.11
CA THR A 68 -4.81 0.07 -11.68
C THR A 68 -5.94 -0.94 -11.73
N LYS A 69 -5.65 -2.18 -12.13
CA LYS A 69 -6.65 -3.25 -12.16
C LYS A 69 -7.18 -3.58 -10.76
N LEU A 70 -6.30 -3.64 -9.77
CA LEU A 70 -6.73 -3.87 -8.40
C LEU A 70 -7.66 -2.75 -7.91
N HIS A 71 -7.31 -1.50 -8.19
CA HIS A 71 -8.13 -0.36 -7.80
C HIS A 71 -9.48 -0.34 -8.50
N GLU A 72 -9.56 -0.86 -9.72
CA GLU A 72 -10.84 -1.03 -10.44
C GLU A 72 -11.76 -2.02 -9.73
N ASP A 73 -11.19 -3.02 -9.05
CA ASP A 73 -11.95 -4.01 -8.29
C ASP A 73 -12.36 -3.50 -6.90
N PHE A 74 -11.78 -2.40 -6.44
CA PHE A 74 -12.24 -1.74 -5.22
C PHE A 74 -13.58 -1.08 -5.48
N THR A 75 -14.45 -1.14 -4.48
CA THR A 75 -15.80 -0.56 -4.58
C THR A 75 -15.94 0.66 -3.69
N ASN A 76 -16.79 1.60 -4.12
CA ASN A 76 -17.16 2.78 -3.34
C ASN A 76 -15.97 3.66 -2.95
N ILE A 77 -15.00 3.82 -3.85
CA ILE A 77 -13.90 4.75 -3.65
C ILE A 77 -14.47 6.17 -3.77
N LYS A 78 -14.23 6.97 -2.72
CA LYS A 78 -14.59 8.37 -2.68
C LYS A 78 -13.43 9.24 -3.15
N ASP A 79 -12.21 8.88 -2.77
CA ASP A 79 -10.99 9.62 -3.11
C ASP A 79 -9.81 8.65 -3.19
N ASP A 80 -8.92 8.89 -4.16
CA ASP A 80 -7.77 8.04 -4.43
C ASP A 80 -6.65 8.91 -5.01
N PHE A 81 -5.54 9.03 -4.29
CA PHE A 81 -4.38 9.73 -4.82
C PHE A 81 -3.10 9.10 -4.28
N PHE A 82 -1.98 9.36 -4.95
CA PHE A 82 -0.70 8.84 -4.50
C PHE A 82 0.44 9.81 -4.80
N TYR A 83 1.52 9.62 -4.03
CA TYR A 83 2.80 10.28 -4.26
C TYR A 83 3.86 9.20 -4.49
N LYS A 84 4.89 9.56 -5.25
CA LYS A 84 6.04 8.70 -5.46
C LYS A 84 7.30 9.56 -5.38
N GLY A 85 8.33 9.04 -4.74
CA GLY A 85 9.59 9.77 -4.65
C GLY A 85 10.72 8.91 -4.15
N ASP A 86 11.94 9.45 -4.27
CA ASP A 86 13.15 8.80 -3.79
C ASP A 86 13.17 8.80 -2.27
N ILE A 87 13.56 7.67 -1.66
CA ILE A 87 13.74 7.60 -0.21
C ILE A 87 15.02 8.33 0.13
N GLN A 88 14.91 9.41 0.87
CA GLN A 88 16.05 10.25 1.25
C GLN A 88 16.69 9.81 2.55
N MET A 89 15.91 9.23 3.45
CA MET A 89 16.39 8.81 4.76
C MET A 89 15.54 7.67 5.28
N PHE A 90 16.17 6.68 5.88
CA PHE A 90 15.47 5.55 6.50
C PHE A 90 16.21 5.17 7.78
N PHE A 91 15.45 4.92 8.83
CA PHE A 91 15.98 4.42 10.10
C PHE A 91 15.05 3.33 10.63
N GLN A 92 15.65 2.26 11.09
CA GLN A 92 14.93 1.18 11.77
C GLN A 92 15.79 0.71 12.94
N SER A 93 15.24 0.79 14.16
CA SER A 93 15.95 0.31 15.34
C SER A 93 15.83 -1.21 15.46
N ASP A 94 16.70 -1.82 16.25
CA ASP A 94 16.62 -3.25 16.56
C ASP A 94 15.29 -3.62 17.24
N LYS A 95 14.67 -2.65 17.90
CA LYS A 95 13.40 -2.85 18.60
C LYS A 95 12.18 -2.89 17.68
N PHE A 96 12.35 -2.53 16.41
CA PHE A 96 11.23 -2.54 15.46
C PHE A 96 10.58 -3.91 15.38
N GLN A 97 11.37 -4.97 15.41
CA GLN A 97 10.88 -6.35 15.32
C GLN A 97 10.06 -6.79 16.52
N THR A 98 10.11 -6.04 17.63
CA THR A 98 9.32 -6.34 18.83
C THR A 98 7.89 -5.77 18.78
N LEU A 99 7.59 -4.95 17.77
CA LEU A 99 6.26 -4.38 17.61
C LEU A 99 5.26 -5.44 17.23
N LYS A 100 4.04 -5.29 17.74
CA LYS A 100 2.92 -6.17 17.38
C LYS A 100 2.33 -5.72 16.06
N LEU A 101 2.69 -6.41 14.98
CA LEU A 101 2.22 -6.10 13.64
C LEU A 101 1.58 -7.33 13.03
N LYS A 102 0.55 -7.12 12.22
CA LYS A 102 -0.01 -8.17 11.40
C LYS A 102 0.89 -8.35 10.18
N ASN A 103 1.68 -9.42 10.17
CA ASN A 103 2.53 -9.75 9.03
C ASN A 103 1.77 -10.59 8.01
N LEU A 104 1.80 -10.15 6.76
CA LEU A 104 1.28 -10.90 5.63
C LEU A 104 2.45 -11.48 4.84
N GLU A 105 2.57 -12.79 4.82
CA GLU A 105 3.66 -13.47 4.11
C GLU A 105 3.17 -14.29 2.93
#